data_586143c900315cdec350cd7c0bc9f950
#
_entry.id   586143c900315cdec350cd7c0bc9f950
#
_cell.length_a   1.000
_cell.length_b   1.000
_cell.length_c   1.000
_cell.angle_alpha   90.00
_cell.angle_beta   90.00
_cell.angle_gamma   90.00
#
_symmetry.space_group_name_H-M   'P 1'
#
loop_
_entity.id
_entity.type
_entity.pdbx_description
1 polymer ?
#
loop_
_entity_poly.entity_id
_entity_poly.type
_entity_poly.pdbx_seq_one_letter_code
_entity_poly.pdbx_strand_id
1 'polypeptide(L)'
;AFVFSSTTCKAEVISFKLEANPSFKTQVNIQPGKFSEVCGKLKKGNLIRWQFDSSAPLEFNIHYHEGKNVIFPYKMSAIKSGEEELLISLDQDYCWMWTNKSKEEVKLEMSLRHAQAK
;
A
#
# COMPACT_ATOMS: atom_id res chain seq x y z
N ALA A 1 -18.02 31.19 -10.71
CA ALA A 1 -18.01 30.27 -10.59
C ALA A 1 -16.79 29.50 -10.55
N PHE A 2 -16.70 28.81 -10.08
CA PHE A 2 -15.68 28.24 -9.85
C PHE A 2 -15.72 26.95 -9.89
N VAL A 3 -15.16 26.40 -10.02
CA VAL A 3 -15.11 25.31 -10.16
C VAL A 3 -14.27 24.54 -9.65
N PHE A 4 -14.27 23.83 -9.23
CA PHE A 4 -13.53 23.12 -8.63
C PHE A 4 -13.29 21.98 -9.08
N SER A 5 -12.59 21.71 -9.22
CA SER A 5 -12.00 20.78 -9.40
C SER A 5 -12.33 19.68 -8.96
N SER A 6 -12.79 19.15 -9.10
CA SER A 6 -13.16 18.18 -8.66
C SER A 6 -12.45 17.20 -8.49
N THR A 7 -11.97 17.16 -7.96
CA THR A 7 -11.25 16.35 -7.60
C THR A 7 -11.69 15.15 -7.55
N THR A 8 -11.78 14.66 -8.02
CA THR A 8 -12.17 13.54 -8.10
C THR A 8 -11.54 12.63 -7.39
N CYS A 9 -11.77 12.16 -6.67
CA CYS A 9 -11.26 11.28 -5.95
C CYS A 9 -10.75 10.22 -6.70
N LYS A 10 -9.70 10.25 -7.17
CA LYS A 10 -9.20 9.29 -7.80
C LYS A 10 -8.39 8.47 -6.98
N ALA A 11 -7.94 7.36 -7.34
CA ALA A 11 -7.02 6.53 -6.65
C ALA A 11 -5.77 7.29 -6.42
N GLU A 12 -5.18 7.10 -5.30
CA GLU A 12 -3.95 7.77 -4.98
C GLU A 12 -2.81 6.79 -5.02
N VAL A 13 -1.76 7.10 -5.78
CA VAL A 13 -0.59 6.25 -5.86
C VAL A 13 0.59 7.01 -5.30
N ILE A 14 1.23 6.45 -4.31
CA ILE A 14 2.37 7.08 -3.64
C ILE A 14 3.59 6.22 -3.87
N SER A 15 4.72 6.84 -4.16
CA SER A 15 5.96 6.10 -4.40
C SER A 15 6.85 6.11 -3.18
N PHE A 16 7.55 5.00 -2.95
CA PHE A 16 8.56 4.98 -1.91
C PHE A 16 9.89 4.56 -2.50
N LYS A 17 10.98 4.92 -1.82
CA LYS A 17 12.33 4.53 -2.23
C LYS A 17 13.11 4.14 -1.01
N LEU A 18 13.16 2.85 -0.73
CA LEU A 18 13.84 2.37 0.45
C LEU A 18 15.34 2.30 0.30
N GLU A 19 15.86 2.47 -0.90
CA GLU A 19 17.30 2.47 -1.09
C GLU A 19 17.93 3.69 -0.45
N ALA A 20 17.29 4.83 -0.59
CA ALA A 20 17.82 6.05 -0.04
C ALA A 20 17.43 6.19 1.42
N ASN A 21 16.32 5.59 1.78
CA ASN A 21 15.77 5.78 3.10
C ASN A 21 15.27 4.44 3.55
N PRO A 22 15.86 3.80 4.56
CA PRO A 22 15.50 2.43 4.93
C PRO A 22 14.08 2.27 5.46
N SER A 23 13.38 3.36 5.71
CA SER A 23 12.00 3.26 6.14
C SER A 23 11.14 4.31 5.46
N PHE A 24 9.85 4.01 5.37
CA PHE A 24 8.88 4.89 4.74
C PHE A 24 7.60 4.85 5.56
N LYS A 25 6.98 6.00 5.76
CA LYS A 25 5.79 6.10 6.55
C LYS A 25 4.88 7.14 5.93
N THR A 26 3.59 6.88 5.90
CA THR A 26 2.66 7.84 5.36
C THR A 26 1.27 7.67 5.97
N GLN A 27 0.46 8.70 5.83
CA GLN A 27 -0.92 8.71 6.24
C GLN A 27 -1.74 9.16 5.06
N VAL A 28 -2.87 8.51 4.82
CA VAL A 28 -3.76 8.93 3.75
C VAL A 28 -5.19 8.77 4.20
N ASN A 29 -6.07 9.51 3.57
CA ASN A 29 -7.50 9.37 3.78
C ASN A 29 -8.06 8.78 2.50
N ILE A 30 -8.79 7.67 2.63
CA ILE A 30 -9.31 6.98 1.46
C ILE A 30 -10.81 7.22 1.41
N GLN A 31 -11.26 7.86 0.36
CA GLN A 31 -12.66 8.19 0.19
C GLN A 31 -13.49 6.94 -0.11
N PRO A 32 -14.79 6.98 0.15
CA PRO A 32 -15.66 5.84 -0.13
C PRO A 32 -15.51 5.37 -1.57
N GLY A 33 -15.35 4.07 -1.74
CA GLY A 33 -15.25 3.46 -3.06
C GLY A 33 -13.92 3.64 -3.75
N LYS A 34 -12.95 4.26 -3.09
CA LYS A 34 -11.65 4.53 -3.71
C LYS A 34 -10.56 3.68 -3.08
N PHE A 35 -9.35 3.78 -3.64
CA PHE A 35 -8.23 3.06 -3.09
C PHE A 35 -7.00 3.94 -3.05
N SER A 36 -6.03 3.52 -2.25
CA SER A 36 -4.70 4.13 -2.23
C SER A 36 -3.69 3.02 -2.36
N GLU A 37 -2.60 3.27 -3.03
CA GLU A 37 -1.52 2.29 -3.06
C GLU A 37 -0.18 2.98 -2.90
N VAL A 38 0.74 2.24 -2.30
CA VAL A 38 2.08 2.70 -2.04
C VAL A 38 2.99 1.74 -2.77
N CYS A 39 3.76 2.23 -3.72
CA CYS A 39 4.53 1.37 -4.62
C CYS A 39 5.99 1.76 -4.68
N GLY A 40 6.86 0.79 -4.85
CA GLY A 40 8.27 1.04 -4.99
C GLY A 40 9.02 -0.19 -5.46
N LYS A 41 10.23 0.04 -5.95
CA LYS A 41 11.05 -1.03 -6.49
C LYS A 41 11.76 -1.75 -5.36
N LEU A 42 11.67 -3.05 -5.36
CA LEU A 42 12.33 -3.88 -4.35
C LEU A 42 13.10 -4.99 -5.04
N LYS A 43 14.14 -5.45 -4.38
CA LYS A 43 15.05 -6.44 -4.98
C LYS A 43 14.93 -7.76 -4.29
N LYS A 44 15.14 -8.81 -5.07
CA LYS A 44 15.14 -10.16 -4.55
C LYS A 44 16.07 -10.23 -3.35
N GLY A 45 15.61 -10.85 -2.29
CA GLY A 45 16.37 -11.00 -1.07
C GLY A 45 16.08 -9.95 -0.01
N ASN A 46 15.45 -8.84 -0.40
CA ASN A 46 15.06 -7.85 0.59
C ASN A 46 14.00 -8.47 1.49
N LEU A 47 14.06 -8.14 2.76
CA LEU A 47 13.02 -8.55 3.70
C LEU A 47 12.37 -7.26 4.17
N ILE A 48 11.09 -7.11 3.89
CA ILE A 48 10.38 -5.87 4.18
C ILE A 48 9.38 -6.09 5.29
N ARG A 49 9.52 -5.32 6.36
CA ARG A 49 8.54 -5.35 7.42
C ARG A 49 7.54 -4.27 7.16
N TRP A 50 6.27 -4.62 7.14
CA TRP A 50 5.22 -3.66 6.86
C TRP A 50 4.16 -3.70 7.95
N GLN A 51 3.50 -2.57 8.14
CA GLN A 51 2.39 -2.54 9.07
C GLN A 51 1.47 -1.41 8.70
N PHE A 52 0.21 -1.54 9.09
CA PHE A 52 -0.74 -0.47 8.90
C PHE A 52 -1.85 -0.54 9.94
N ASP A 53 -2.48 0.62 10.14
CA ASP A 53 -3.67 0.75 10.97
C ASP A 53 -4.63 1.63 10.24
N SER A 54 -5.91 1.29 10.29
CA SER A 54 -6.92 2.12 9.65
C SER A 54 -8.08 2.33 10.60
N SER A 55 -8.87 3.36 10.32
CA SER A 55 -10.01 3.70 11.18
C SER A 55 -11.19 2.75 10.96
N ALA A 56 -11.18 1.99 9.88
CA ALA A 56 -12.24 1.04 9.57
C ALA A 56 -11.67 -0.04 8.66
N PRO A 57 -12.35 -1.18 8.53
CA PRO A 57 -11.82 -2.28 7.72
C PRO A 57 -11.64 -1.90 6.26
N LEU A 58 -10.56 -2.36 5.66
CA LEU A 58 -10.25 -2.13 4.26
C LEU A 58 -9.91 -3.46 3.59
N GLU A 59 -10.07 -3.51 2.27
CA GLU A 59 -9.54 -4.62 1.50
C GLU A 59 -8.08 -4.32 1.30
N PHE A 60 -7.23 -5.29 1.51
CA PHE A 60 -5.79 -5.07 1.45
C PHE A 60 -5.08 -6.11 0.62
N ASN A 61 -4.10 -5.70 -0.15
CA ASN A 61 -3.25 -6.66 -0.84
C ASN A 61 -1.87 -6.07 -1.11
N ILE A 62 -0.93 -6.97 -1.34
CA ILE A 62 0.38 -6.60 -1.85
C ILE A 62 0.46 -7.28 -3.20
N HIS A 63 0.84 -6.52 -4.23
CA HIS A 63 0.88 -7.10 -5.56
C HIS A 63 2.00 -6.51 -6.41
N TYR A 64 2.30 -7.19 -7.50
CA TYR A 64 3.17 -6.66 -8.53
C TYR A 64 2.62 -7.13 -9.88
N HIS A 65 3.02 -6.45 -10.93
CA HIS A 65 2.57 -6.77 -12.27
C HIS A 65 3.66 -7.54 -13.01
N GLU A 66 3.26 -8.62 -13.69
CA GLU A 66 4.20 -9.40 -14.44
C GLU A 66 3.57 -9.59 -15.79
N GLY A 67 3.93 -8.78 -16.76
CA GLY A 67 3.25 -8.75 -18.06
C GLY A 67 1.83 -8.32 -17.85
N LYS A 68 0.90 -9.14 -18.29
CA LYS A 68 -0.51 -8.83 -18.14
C LYS A 68 -1.09 -9.40 -16.87
N ASN A 69 -0.28 -10.10 -16.10
CA ASN A 69 -0.76 -10.75 -14.89
C ASN A 69 -0.48 -9.89 -13.68
N VAL A 70 -1.35 -9.99 -12.68
CA VAL A 70 -1.12 -9.36 -11.40
C VAL A 70 -0.92 -10.47 -10.40
N ILE A 71 0.20 -10.43 -9.70
CA ILE A 71 0.55 -11.48 -8.75
C ILE A 71 0.38 -10.91 -7.35
N PHE A 72 -0.27 -11.66 -6.47
CA PHE A 72 -0.58 -11.20 -5.12
C PHE A 72 0.14 -12.02 -4.07
N PRO A 73 1.30 -11.57 -3.60
CA PRO A 73 1.96 -12.25 -2.48
C PRO A 73 1.14 -12.27 -1.21
N TYR A 74 0.21 -11.31 -1.05
CA TYR A 74 -0.57 -11.23 0.16
C TYR A 74 -1.92 -10.58 -0.15
N LYS A 75 -2.98 -11.07 0.46
CA LYS A 75 -4.30 -10.56 0.16
C LYS A 75 -5.23 -10.86 1.33
N MET A 76 -5.89 -9.85 1.85
CA MET A 76 -6.80 -9.99 2.98
C MET A 76 -8.03 -9.11 2.79
N SER A 77 -9.16 -9.60 3.24
CA SER A 77 -10.40 -8.87 3.15
C SER A 77 -10.80 -8.30 4.49
N ALA A 78 -11.32 -7.10 4.44
CA ALA A 78 -11.97 -6.49 5.60
C ALA A 78 -11.13 -6.48 6.87
N ILE A 79 -9.91 -5.95 6.78
CA ILE A 79 -9.06 -5.87 7.96
C ILE A 79 -8.74 -4.42 8.30
N LYS A 80 -8.59 -4.15 9.59
CA LYS A 80 -8.29 -2.80 10.07
C LYS A 80 -6.81 -2.60 10.31
N SER A 81 -6.05 -3.65 10.46
CA SER A 81 -4.62 -3.52 10.72
C SER A 81 -3.92 -4.78 10.26
N GLY A 82 -2.64 -4.66 10.03
CA GLY A 82 -1.84 -5.81 9.65
C GLY A 82 -0.39 -5.50 9.87
N GLU A 83 0.39 -6.55 10.09
CA GLU A 83 1.82 -6.40 10.31
C GLU A 83 2.47 -7.72 9.99
N GLU A 84 3.39 -7.73 9.05
CA GLU A 84 4.07 -8.93 8.62
C GLU A 84 5.39 -8.59 7.98
N GLU A 85 6.13 -9.62 7.63
CA GLU A 85 7.36 -9.45 6.86
C GLU A 85 7.16 -10.11 5.51
N LEU A 86 7.65 -9.47 4.48
CA LEU A 86 7.57 -10.01 3.13
C LEU A 86 8.98 -10.21 2.60
N LEU A 87 9.31 -11.44 2.27
CA LEU A 87 10.59 -11.72 1.63
C LEU A 87 10.40 -11.54 0.13
N ILE A 88 11.17 -10.66 -0.45
CA ILE A 88 11.04 -10.34 -1.87
C ILE A 88 11.69 -11.43 -2.69
N SER A 89 10.91 -12.09 -3.53
CA SER A 89 11.38 -13.22 -4.30
C SER A 89 11.89 -12.87 -5.68
N LEU A 90 11.58 -11.68 -6.17
CA LEU A 90 12.16 -11.23 -7.43
C LEU A 90 12.13 -9.71 -7.53
N ASP A 91 13.01 -9.17 -8.35
CA ASP A 91 13.10 -7.73 -8.55
C ASP A 91 11.84 -7.25 -9.25
N GLN A 92 11.10 -6.36 -8.61
CA GLN A 92 9.85 -5.87 -9.16
C GLN A 92 9.44 -4.60 -8.46
N ASP A 93 8.44 -3.92 -9.01
CA ASP A 93 7.79 -2.82 -8.34
C ASP A 93 6.64 -3.43 -7.56
N TYR A 94 6.70 -3.35 -6.26
CA TYR A 94 5.67 -3.92 -5.40
C TYR A 94 4.77 -2.82 -4.90
N CYS A 95 3.47 -3.12 -4.83
CA CYS A 95 2.48 -2.16 -4.35
C CYS A 95 1.72 -2.73 -3.17
N TRP A 96 1.54 -1.92 -2.15
CA TRP A 96 0.67 -2.20 -1.01
C TRP A 96 -0.58 -1.40 -1.29
N MET A 97 -1.73 -2.03 -1.39
CA MET A 97 -2.94 -1.39 -1.83
C MET A 97 -4.10 -1.60 -0.87
N TRP A 98 -4.79 -0.54 -0.57
CA TRP A 98 -5.94 -0.56 0.33
C TRP A 98 -7.15 0.01 -0.39
N THR A 99 -8.27 -0.72 -0.36
CA THR A 99 -9.50 -0.28 -1.02
C THR A 99 -10.59 -0.07 0.03
N ASN A 100 -11.24 1.06 -0.03
CA ASN A 100 -12.30 1.40 0.88
C ASN A 100 -13.65 1.08 0.24
N LYS A 101 -14.29 0.00 0.70
CA LYS A 101 -15.58 -0.38 0.17
C LYS A 101 -16.73 0.11 1.02
N SER A 102 -16.44 0.91 2.02
CA SER A 102 -17.48 1.42 2.90
C SER A 102 -18.03 2.73 2.35
N LYS A 103 -18.96 3.30 3.08
CA LYS A 103 -19.56 4.56 2.68
C LYS A 103 -18.98 5.75 3.41
N GLU A 104 -17.92 5.53 4.17
CA GLU A 104 -17.28 6.60 4.90
C GLU A 104 -15.82 6.70 4.58
N GLU A 105 -15.25 7.86 4.78
CA GLU A 105 -13.83 8.05 4.58
C GLU A 105 -13.08 7.25 5.62
N VAL A 106 -11.98 6.63 5.26
CA VAL A 106 -11.17 5.82 6.17
C VAL A 106 -9.78 6.42 6.25
N LYS A 107 -9.28 6.58 7.46
CA LYS A 107 -7.92 7.08 7.66
C LYS A 107 -6.99 5.90 7.78
N LEU A 108 -5.87 5.98 7.08
CA LEU A 108 -4.89 4.91 7.05
C LEU A 108 -3.51 5.45 7.39
N GLU A 109 -2.81 4.74 8.27
CA GLU A 109 -1.40 5.02 8.54
C GLU A 109 -0.65 3.75 8.22
N MET A 110 0.46 3.86 7.51
CA MET A 110 1.22 2.67 7.18
C MET A 110 2.70 2.96 7.20
N SER A 111 3.49 1.92 7.37
CA SER A 111 4.93 2.04 7.32
C SER A 111 5.55 0.79 6.69
N LEU A 112 6.71 1.00 6.08
CA LEU A 112 7.50 -0.06 5.49
C LEU A 112 8.93 0.17 5.91
N ARG A 113 9.70 -0.89 6.12
CA ARG A 113 11.11 -0.75 6.36
C ARG A 113 11.83 -2.05 6.04
N HIS A 114 13.12 -1.93 5.79
CA HIS A 114 13.93 -3.12 5.63
C HIS A 114 14.07 -3.75 7.00
N ALA A 115 13.78 -5.04 7.08
CA ALA A 115 14.00 -5.75 8.32
C ALA A 115 15.44 -6.21 8.34
N GLN A 116 16.01 -6.20 9.54
CA GLN A 116 17.38 -6.62 9.66
C GLN A 116 17.42 -8.12 9.70
N ALA A 117 18.30 -8.68 8.89
CA ALA A 117 18.47 -10.11 8.95
C ALA A 117 19.28 -10.39 10.19
N LYS A 118 18.96 -11.43 10.88
CA LYS A 118 19.70 -11.70 12.06
C LYS A 118 20.70 -12.74 11.84
#